data_c2978369a54e79a2732ba39fb5ba2bf7
#
_entry.id   c2978369a54e79a2732ba39fb5ba2bf7
#
_cell.length_a   1.000
_cell.length_b   1.000
_cell.length_c   1.000
_cell.angle_alpha   90.00
_cell.angle_beta   90.00
_cell.angle_gamma   90.00
#
_symmetry.space_group_name_H-M   'P 1'
#
loop_
_entity.id
_entity.type
_entity.pdbx_description
1 polymer ?
#
loop_
_entity_poly.entity_id
_entity_poly.type
_entity_poly.pdbx_seq_one_letter_code
_entity_poly.pdbx_strand_id
1 'polypeptide(L)'
;LDELHTYRGRQGADVAVLVRRLRDRCCVENVPICIGTSATMASEGSEEGRALAVANVASRLFGAEIGPDAVIDESLQRATDDALKIEHVVGVLGQILTRPIPDMLDDEVLRHHPLSVWTELELGLDDGLELRRKKPIPFEEAVNKLSCDSGVAPDACREYLEKFLTKVSLPERERGGEKDSAFLAFKLHRFISGAGEDFTTLTAKPRRILLEGQLEDPA
;
A
#
# COMPACT_ATOMS: atom_id res chain seq x y z
N LEU A 1 -20.14 -10.04 -5.41
CA LEU A 1 -20.24 -9.36 -4.10
C LEU A 1 -18.97 -8.58 -3.86
N ASP A 2 -19.10 -7.32 -3.48
CA ASP A 2 -18.00 -6.46 -3.12
C ASP A 2 -17.79 -6.44 -1.62
N GLU A 3 -16.54 -6.24 -1.17
CA GLU A 3 -16.16 -6.16 0.24
C GLU A 3 -16.63 -7.36 1.08
N LEU A 4 -16.29 -8.59 0.68
CA LEU A 4 -16.72 -9.83 1.35
C LEU A 4 -16.49 -9.83 2.87
N HIS A 5 -15.45 -9.13 3.35
CA HIS A 5 -15.13 -9.03 4.77
C HIS A 5 -16.19 -8.31 5.61
N THR A 6 -17.08 -7.54 4.98
CA THR A 6 -18.14 -6.81 5.66
C THR A 6 -19.35 -7.70 5.98
N TYR A 7 -19.52 -8.81 5.26
CA TYR A 7 -20.65 -9.72 5.43
C TYR A 7 -20.42 -10.69 6.57
N ARG A 8 -20.61 -10.22 7.81
CA ARG A 8 -20.45 -11.01 9.04
C ARG A 8 -21.76 -11.10 9.81
N GLY A 9 -21.89 -12.16 10.63
CA GLY A 9 -23.02 -12.35 11.51
C GLY A 9 -24.35 -12.38 10.75
N ARG A 10 -25.38 -11.69 11.28
CA ARG A 10 -26.73 -11.67 10.71
C ARG A 10 -26.78 -11.10 9.29
N GLN A 11 -26.07 -10.01 9.04
CA GLN A 11 -26.00 -9.39 7.71
C GLN A 11 -25.42 -10.36 6.67
N GLY A 12 -24.37 -11.07 7.02
CA GLY A 12 -23.79 -12.09 6.13
C GLY A 12 -24.78 -13.23 5.84
N ALA A 13 -25.52 -13.68 6.84
CA ALA A 13 -26.55 -14.70 6.65
C ALA A 13 -27.69 -14.22 5.74
N ASP A 14 -28.18 -12.99 5.92
CA ASP A 14 -29.23 -12.41 5.08
C ASP A 14 -28.78 -12.30 3.61
N VAL A 15 -27.54 -11.85 3.37
CA VAL A 15 -26.95 -11.77 2.01
C VAL A 15 -26.80 -13.18 1.42
N ALA A 16 -26.31 -14.14 2.18
CA ALA A 16 -26.17 -15.52 1.70
C ALA A 16 -27.52 -16.13 1.29
N VAL A 17 -28.59 -15.88 2.04
CA VAL A 17 -29.96 -16.32 1.67
C VAL A 17 -30.44 -15.61 0.41
N LEU A 18 -30.18 -14.30 0.30
CA LEU A 18 -30.54 -13.53 -0.90
C LEU A 18 -29.84 -14.06 -2.16
N VAL A 19 -28.55 -14.34 -2.07
CA VAL A 19 -27.76 -14.91 -3.20
C VAL A 19 -28.33 -16.28 -3.63
N ARG A 20 -28.65 -17.15 -2.67
CA ARG A 20 -29.26 -18.46 -2.99
C ARG A 20 -30.61 -18.32 -3.69
N ARG A 21 -31.49 -17.46 -3.17
CA ARG A 21 -32.78 -17.17 -3.80
C ARG A 21 -32.63 -16.61 -5.21
N LEU A 22 -31.67 -15.73 -5.42
CA LEU A 22 -31.38 -15.17 -6.74
C LEU A 22 -30.93 -16.27 -7.72
N ARG A 23 -30.02 -17.12 -7.27
CA ARG A 23 -29.55 -18.27 -8.06
C ARG A 23 -30.69 -19.21 -8.44
N ASP A 24 -31.49 -19.61 -7.47
CA ASP A 24 -32.62 -20.54 -7.67
C ASP A 24 -33.67 -19.98 -8.62
N ARG A 25 -33.85 -18.65 -8.63
CA ARG A 25 -34.88 -18.01 -9.45
C ARG A 25 -34.41 -17.63 -10.87
N CYS A 26 -33.15 -17.22 -11.01
CA CYS A 26 -32.64 -16.65 -12.24
C CYS A 26 -31.74 -17.62 -13.03
N CYS A 27 -31.28 -18.70 -12.44
CA CYS A 27 -30.24 -19.55 -12.99
C CYS A 27 -30.64 -21.04 -13.02
N VAL A 28 -31.77 -21.30 -13.65
CA VAL A 28 -32.33 -22.67 -13.67
C VAL A 28 -31.48 -23.63 -14.51
N GLU A 29 -30.84 -23.15 -15.60
CA GLU A 29 -30.09 -23.97 -16.52
C GLU A 29 -28.57 -23.86 -16.39
N ASN A 30 -28.05 -22.74 -15.87
CA ASN A 30 -26.61 -22.48 -15.73
C ASN A 30 -26.27 -21.96 -14.33
N VAL A 31 -25.23 -22.53 -13.74
CA VAL A 31 -24.69 -22.02 -12.48
C VAL A 31 -24.00 -20.66 -12.76
N PRO A 32 -24.40 -19.56 -12.09
CA PRO A 32 -23.81 -18.27 -12.30
C PRO A 32 -22.36 -18.24 -11.78
N ILE A 33 -21.51 -17.51 -12.47
CA ILE A 33 -20.18 -17.21 -11.97
C ILE A 33 -20.31 -16.28 -10.76
N CYS A 34 -19.77 -16.71 -9.62
CA CYS A 34 -19.77 -15.94 -8.39
C CYS A 34 -18.40 -15.29 -8.21
N ILE A 35 -18.38 -13.96 -8.17
CA ILE A 35 -17.16 -13.16 -7.93
C ILE A 35 -17.33 -12.38 -6.65
N GLY A 36 -16.33 -12.47 -5.78
CA GLY A 36 -16.25 -11.68 -4.56
C GLY A 36 -14.94 -10.90 -4.50
N THR A 37 -14.98 -9.66 -4.06
CA THR A 37 -13.79 -8.84 -3.82
C THR A 37 -13.65 -8.54 -2.34
N SER A 38 -12.43 -8.41 -1.86
CA SER A 38 -12.16 -8.00 -0.48
C SER A 38 -10.75 -7.46 -0.34
N ALA A 39 -10.60 -6.34 0.34
CA ALA A 39 -9.29 -5.75 0.63
C ALA A 39 -8.55 -6.44 1.80
N THR A 40 -9.30 -7.07 2.74
CA THR A 40 -8.71 -7.56 4.00
C THR A 40 -9.49 -8.75 4.57
N MET A 41 -9.38 -9.93 3.97
CA MET A 41 -10.09 -11.10 4.51
C MET A 41 -9.28 -11.96 5.48
N ALA A 42 -7.99 -12.09 5.26
CA ALA A 42 -7.09 -12.82 6.15
C ALA A 42 -5.69 -12.19 6.10
N SER A 43 -5.25 -11.64 7.20
CA SER A 43 -3.94 -10.99 7.34
C SER A 43 -2.92 -11.86 8.07
N GLU A 44 -3.34 -12.96 8.69
CA GLU A 44 -2.48 -13.84 9.50
C GLU A 44 -2.45 -15.26 8.95
N GLY A 45 -1.32 -15.94 9.11
CA GLY A 45 -1.12 -17.32 8.65
C GLY A 45 -0.34 -17.45 7.35
N SER A 46 -0.15 -18.71 6.90
CA SER A 46 0.44 -19.03 5.60
C SER A 46 -0.47 -18.60 4.45
N GLU A 47 0.08 -18.47 3.25
CA GLU A 47 -0.67 -18.16 2.04
C GLU A 47 -1.82 -19.16 1.81
N GLU A 48 -1.54 -20.45 1.93
CA GLU A 48 -2.55 -21.50 1.80
C GLU A 48 -3.65 -21.38 2.87
N GLY A 49 -3.28 -21.07 4.11
CA GLY A 49 -4.23 -20.88 5.22
C GLY A 49 -5.14 -19.67 4.98
N ARG A 50 -4.60 -18.58 4.43
CA ARG A 50 -5.37 -17.38 4.07
C ARG A 50 -6.32 -17.69 2.92
N ALA A 51 -5.86 -18.33 1.85
CA ALA A 51 -6.69 -18.72 0.72
C ALA A 51 -7.84 -19.64 1.15
N LEU A 52 -7.56 -20.61 2.02
CA LEU A 52 -8.58 -21.52 2.56
C LEU A 52 -9.63 -20.76 3.39
N ALA A 53 -9.22 -19.83 4.23
CA ALA A 53 -10.14 -19.02 5.02
C ALA A 53 -11.06 -18.17 4.15
N VAL A 54 -10.53 -17.53 3.11
CA VAL A 54 -11.30 -16.75 2.13
C VAL A 54 -12.26 -17.64 1.35
N ALA A 55 -11.80 -18.78 0.84
CA ALA A 55 -12.61 -19.74 0.11
C ALA A 55 -13.80 -20.27 0.94
N ASN A 56 -13.57 -20.55 2.23
CA ASN A 56 -14.62 -20.98 3.15
C ASN A 56 -15.70 -19.91 3.36
N VAL A 57 -15.32 -18.65 3.50
CA VAL A 57 -16.29 -17.54 3.64
C VAL A 57 -17.06 -17.35 2.34
N ALA A 58 -16.37 -17.33 1.21
CA ALA A 58 -16.98 -17.19 -0.10
C ALA A 58 -17.97 -18.34 -0.38
N SER A 59 -17.60 -19.59 -0.07
CA SER A 59 -18.46 -20.76 -0.23
C SER A 59 -19.76 -20.63 0.58
N ARG A 60 -19.66 -20.13 1.82
CA ARG A 60 -20.84 -19.92 2.67
C ARG A 60 -21.75 -18.81 2.13
N LEU A 61 -21.18 -17.71 1.66
CA LEU A 61 -21.93 -16.59 1.11
C LEU A 61 -22.60 -16.92 -0.21
N PHE A 62 -21.86 -17.53 -1.12
CA PHE A 62 -22.39 -17.88 -2.45
C PHE A 62 -23.23 -19.14 -2.48
N GLY A 63 -23.11 -20.00 -1.46
CA GLY A 63 -23.78 -21.31 -1.46
C GLY A 63 -23.27 -22.22 -2.56
N ALA A 64 -22.00 -22.12 -2.89
CA ALA A 64 -21.30 -22.94 -3.87
C ALA A 64 -19.95 -23.36 -3.28
N GLU A 65 -19.43 -24.49 -3.69
CA GLU A 65 -18.10 -24.92 -3.29
C GLU A 65 -17.06 -24.07 -4.05
N ILE A 66 -16.19 -23.39 -3.31
CA ILE A 66 -15.11 -22.57 -3.81
C ILE A 66 -13.83 -23.09 -3.17
N GLY A 67 -12.91 -23.57 -4.00
CA GLY A 67 -11.60 -24.05 -3.54
C GLY A 67 -10.62 -22.89 -3.29
N PRO A 68 -9.54 -23.13 -2.55
CA PRO A 68 -8.48 -22.13 -2.34
C PRO A 68 -7.79 -21.73 -3.65
N ASP A 69 -7.78 -22.57 -4.65
CA ASP A 69 -7.28 -22.33 -6.01
C ASP A 69 -8.07 -21.26 -6.79
N ALA A 70 -9.31 -21.00 -6.38
CA ALA A 70 -10.13 -19.93 -6.92
C ALA A 70 -9.94 -18.57 -6.22
N VAL A 71 -9.10 -18.52 -5.19
CA VAL A 71 -8.75 -17.27 -4.50
C VAL A 71 -7.56 -16.64 -5.21
N ILE A 72 -7.76 -15.45 -5.74
CA ILE A 72 -6.72 -14.66 -6.37
C ILE A 72 -6.26 -13.63 -5.34
N ASP A 73 -5.06 -13.80 -4.83
CA ASP A 73 -4.40 -12.88 -3.92
C ASP A 73 -3.35 -12.05 -4.66
N GLU A 74 -2.84 -10.99 -4.04
CA GLU A 74 -1.75 -10.22 -4.64
C GLU A 74 -0.46 -11.04 -4.63
N SER A 75 0.25 -11.03 -5.74
CA SER A 75 1.64 -11.50 -5.81
C SER A 75 2.56 -10.29 -5.77
N LEU A 76 3.42 -10.24 -4.76
CA LEU A 76 4.42 -9.19 -4.65
C LEU A 76 5.67 -9.61 -5.40
N GLN A 77 6.22 -8.67 -6.14
CA GLN A 77 7.53 -8.78 -6.79
C GLN A 77 8.36 -7.56 -6.43
N ARG A 78 9.66 -7.75 -6.30
CA ARG A 78 10.57 -6.62 -6.13
C ARG A 78 10.67 -5.84 -7.44
N ALA A 79 10.66 -4.53 -7.33
CA ALA A 79 11.00 -3.65 -8.44
C ALA A 79 12.53 -3.59 -8.62
N THR A 80 13.28 -3.70 -7.52
CA THR A 80 14.74 -3.74 -7.52
C THR A 80 15.27 -5.16 -7.76
N ASP A 81 16.57 -5.30 -7.98
CA ASP A 81 17.22 -6.59 -8.19
C ASP A 81 17.12 -7.46 -6.91
N ASP A 82 16.60 -8.68 -7.06
CA ASP A 82 16.41 -9.65 -5.97
C ASP A 82 17.73 -10.07 -5.31
N ALA A 83 18.85 -9.98 -6.02
CA ALA A 83 20.18 -10.27 -5.50
C ALA A 83 20.69 -9.21 -4.53
N LEU A 84 20.13 -7.99 -4.58
CA LEU A 84 20.53 -6.89 -3.72
C LEU A 84 19.81 -6.93 -2.39
N LYS A 85 20.56 -6.86 -1.30
CA LYS A 85 20.08 -6.80 0.08
C LYS A 85 20.46 -5.46 0.72
N ILE A 86 19.85 -5.16 1.86
CA ILE A 86 20.08 -3.91 2.60
C ILE A 86 21.57 -3.72 2.94
N GLU A 87 22.24 -4.75 3.41
CA GLU A 87 23.65 -4.71 3.77
C GLU A 87 24.58 -4.36 2.62
N HIS A 88 24.15 -4.63 1.37
CA HIS A 88 24.94 -4.26 0.17
C HIS A 88 24.88 -2.77 -0.14
N VAL A 89 23.85 -2.08 0.31
CA VAL A 89 23.59 -0.68 -0.11
C VAL A 89 23.82 0.34 0.99
N VAL A 90 23.68 -0.01 2.26
CA VAL A 90 23.82 0.92 3.39
C VAL A 90 25.16 1.64 3.36
N GLY A 91 26.25 0.93 3.10
CA GLY A 91 27.60 1.50 3.08
C GLY A 91 27.86 2.59 2.03
N VAL A 92 27.01 2.70 1.01
CA VAL A 92 27.16 3.69 -0.08
C VAL A 92 26.11 4.81 -0.04
N LEU A 93 25.08 4.69 0.82
CA LEU A 93 24.00 5.68 0.90
C LEU A 93 24.53 7.10 1.19
N GLY A 94 25.46 7.25 2.12
CA GLY A 94 26.03 8.55 2.46
C GLY A 94 26.68 9.26 1.26
N GLN A 95 27.32 8.51 0.39
CA GLN A 95 27.92 9.06 -0.83
C GLN A 95 26.85 9.47 -1.87
N ILE A 96 25.77 8.71 -1.95
CA ILE A 96 24.67 8.98 -2.89
C ILE A 96 23.93 10.23 -2.48
N LEU A 97 23.60 10.38 -1.20
CA LEU A 97 22.86 11.52 -0.69
C LEU A 97 23.63 12.85 -0.78
N THR A 98 24.92 12.81 -1.01
CA THR A 98 25.74 14.02 -1.25
C THR A 98 25.82 14.42 -2.74
N ARG A 99 25.30 13.61 -3.64
CA ARG A 99 25.30 13.88 -5.09
C ARG A 99 23.92 14.36 -5.54
N PRO A 100 23.83 15.17 -6.59
CA PRO A 100 22.55 15.52 -7.17
C PRO A 100 21.85 14.26 -7.72
N ILE A 101 20.52 14.22 -7.62
CA ILE A 101 19.72 13.17 -8.26
C ILE A 101 19.87 13.33 -9.77
N PRO A 102 20.25 12.28 -10.52
CA PRO A 102 20.37 12.36 -11.97
C PRO A 102 19.06 12.76 -12.64
N ASP A 103 19.15 13.51 -13.74
CA ASP A 103 17.96 13.88 -14.51
C ASP A 103 17.32 12.68 -15.19
N MET A 104 18.14 11.76 -15.69
CA MET A 104 17.71 10.52 -16.33
C MET A 104 17.83 9.35 -15.34
N LEU A 105 16.72 8.72 -15.04
CA LEU A 105 16.60 7.58 -14.15
C LEU A 105 15.56 6.60 -14.70
N ASP A 106 15.94 5.86 -15.74
CA ASP A 106 15.12 4.78 -16.27
C ASP A 106 14.97 3.62 -15.26
N ASP A 107 14.10 2.68 -15.54
CA ASP A 107 13.84 1.56 -14.65
C ASP A 107 15.06 0.65 -14.48
N GLU A 108 15.91 0.51 -15.48
CA GLU A 108 17.11 -0.33 -15.40
C GLU A 108 18.14 0.26 -14.43
N VAL A 109 18.34 1.57 -14.48
CA VAL A 109 19.21 2.28 -13.52
C VAL A 109 18.63 2.19 -12.12
N LEU A 110 17.31 2.39 -11.96
CA LEU A 110 16.65 2.35 -10.65
C LEU A 110 16.63 0.95 -10.04
N ARG A 111 16.60 -0.10 -10.86
CA ARG A 111 16.64 -1.49 -10.41
C ARG A 111 17.85 -1.80 -9.55
N HIS A 112 18.98 -1.16 -9.84
CA HIS A 112 20.25 -1.37 -9.14
C HIS A 112 20.66 -0.17 -8.26
N HIS A 113 19.83 0.88 -8.23
CA HIS A 113 20.15 2.10 -7.48
C HIS A 113 20.03 1.85 -5.96
N PRO A 114 21.07 2.11 -5.15
CA PRO A 114 21.07 1.77 -3.74
C PRO A 114 19.94 2.39 -2.94
N LEU A 115 19.53 3.62 -3.24
CA LEU A 115 18.41 4.24 -2.55
C LEU A 115 17.05 3.63 -2.98
N SER A 116 16.93 3.09 -4.19
CA SER A 116 15.74 2.32 -4.60
C SER A 116 15.62 1.05 -3.77
N VAL A 117 16.73 0.30 -3.65
CA VAL A 117 16.79 -0.94 -2.85
C VAL A 117 16.47 -0.64 -1.38
N TRP A 118 17.07 0.40 -0.82
CA TRP A 118 16.82 0.82 0.56
C TRP A 118 15.35 1.20 0.75
N THR A 119 14.79 2.02 -0.15
CA THR A 119 13.39 2.44 -0.07
C THR A 119 12.43 1.25 -0.16
N GLU A 120 12.66 0.34 -1.09
CA GLU A 120 11.84 -0.85 -1.24
C GLU A 120 11.91 -1.75 -0.01
N LEU A 121 13.11 -2.08 0.48
CA LEU A 121 13.30 -3.05 1.55
C LEU A 121 13.12 -2.45 2.95
N GLU A 122 13.41 -1.17 3.17
CA GLU A 122 13.24 -0.55 4.47
C GLU A 122 11.84 0.03 4.70
N LEU A 123 11.19 0.53 3.66
CA LEU A 123 9.89 1.18 3.78
C LEU A 123 8.74 0.36 3.19
N GLY A 124 8.98 -0.42 2.15
CA GLY A 124 7.93 -1.06 1.35
C GLY A 124 7.71 -2.54 1.64
N LEU A 125 8.76 -3.33 1.59
CA LEU A 125 8.69 -4.79 1.59
C LEU A 125 9.54 -5.40 2.71
N ASP A 126 9.02 -6.47 3.29
CA ASP A 126 9.77 -7.44 4.09
C ASP A 126 10.12 -8.60 3.18
N ASP A 127 11.41 -8.86 2.98
CA ASP A 127 11.95 -9.90 2.11
C ASP A 127 12.37 -11.17 2.87
N GLY A 128 11.61 -11.56 3.88
CA GLY A 128 11.79 -12.79 4.63
C GLY A 128 11.57 -14.05 3.79
N LEU A 129 10.92 -15.07 4.34
CA LEU A 129 10.59 -16.30 3.61
C LEU A 129 9.59 -16.07 2.48
N GLU A 130 8.69 -15.11 2.66
CA GLU A 130 7.72 -14.64 1.67
C GLU A 130 7.79 -13.11 1.63
N LEU A 131 7.67 -12.52 0.44
CA LEU A 131 7.55 -11.06 0.32
C LEU A 131 6.24 -10.60 0.94
N ARG A 132 6.34 -9.62 1.83
CA ARG A 132 5.17 -9.01 2.48
C ARG A 132 5.29 -7.50 2.49
N ARG A 133 4.15 -6.81 2.41
CA ARG A 133 4.15 -5.35 2.59
C ARG A 133 4.44 -4.99 4.04
N LYS A 134 5.38 -4.08 4.24
CA LYS A 134 5.58 -3.44 5.55
C LYS A 134 4.40 -2.51 5.89
N LYS A 135 4.19 -2.29 7.18
CA LYS A 135 3.21 -1.30 7.62
C LYS A 135 3.70 0.11 7.24
N PRO A 136 2.80 1.00 6.78
CA PRO A 136 3.16 2.39 6.54
C PRO A 136 3.73 3.03 7.82
N ILE A 137 4.78 3.82 7.65
CA ILE A 137 5.41 4.58 8.73
C ILE A 137 5.31 6.08 8.45
N PRO A 138 5.39 6.94 9.48
CA PRO A 138 5.49 8.38 9.29
C PRO A 138 6.71 8.76 8.45
N PHE A 139 6.59 9.79 7.63
CA PHE A 139 7.70 10.25 6.79
C PHE A 139 8.93 10.65 7.62
N GLU A 140 8.71 11.26 8.79
CA GLU A 140 9.78 11.58 9.73
C GLU A 140 10.55 10.36 10.22
N GLU A 141 9.87 9.26 10.43
CA GLU A 141 10.51 8.00 10.82
C GLU A 141 11.38 7.44 9.68
N ALA A 142 10.90 7.53 8.44
CA ALA A 142 11.68 7.16 7.26
C ALA A 142 12.94 8.02 7.10
N VAL A 143 12.82 9.34 7.34
CA VAL A 143 13.95 10.27 7.32
C VAL A 143 14.98 9.93 8.39
N ASN A 144 14.54 9.68 9.62
CA ASN A 144 15.44 9.32 10.72
C ASN A 144 16.15 7.99 10.46
N LYS A 145 15.46 7.01 9.89
CA LYS A 145 16.02 5.73 9.50
C LYS A 145 17.11 5.91 8.44
N LEU A 146 16.81 6.69 7.38
CA LEU A 146 17.79 7.00 6.34
C LEU A 146 19.00 7.75 6.88
N SER A 147 18.78 8.68 7.83
CA SER A 147 19.87 9.41 8.50
C SER A 147 20.77 8.48 9.32
N CYS A 148 20.19 7.54 10.07
CA CYS A 148 20.94 6.55 10.82
C CYS A 148 21.78 5.65 9.90
N ASP A 149 21.18 5.16 8.81
CA ASP A 149 21.82 4.21 7.91
C ASP A 149 22.90 4.86 7.02
N SER A 150 22.71 6.13 6.66
CA SER A 150 23.63 6.85 5.77
C SER A 150 24.69 7.68 6.49
N GLY A 151 24.45 8.03 7.78
CA GLY A 151 25.29 8.98 8.52
C GLY A 151 25.13 10.44 8.06
N VAL A 152 24.13 10.76 7.24
CA VAL A 152 23.85 12.11 6.72
C VAL A 152 22.81 12.80 7.62
N ALA A 153 22.90 14.13 7.77
CA ALA A 153 21.99 14.92 8.60
C ALA A 153 20.52 14.75 8.17
N PRO A 154 19.57 14.68 9.13
CA PRO A 154 18.16 14.43 8.83
C PRO A 154 17.55 15.40 7.82
N ASP A 155 17.87 16.70 7.88
CA ASP A 155 17.33 17.68 6.95
C ASP A 155 17.76 17.41 5.50
N ALA A 156 19.03 17.03 5.28
CA ALA A 156 19.54 16.65 3.97
C ALA A 156 18.88 15.32 3.49
N CYS A 157 18.71 14.34 4.37
CA CYS A 157 17.99 13.11 4.08
C CYS A 157 16.54 13.39 3.69
N ARG A 158 15.86 14.29 4.39
CA ARG A 158 14.49 14.72 4.10
C ARG A 158 14.37 15.27 2.68
N GLU A 159 15.17 16.29 2.39
CA GLU A 159 15.14 16.96 1.08
C GLU A 159 15.44 15.97 -0.06
N TYR A 160 16.43 15.12 0.13
CA TYR A 160 16.81 14.12 -0.88
C TYR A 160 15.73 13.07 -1.06
N LEU A 161 15.19 12.52 0.02
CA LEU A 161 14.15 11.47 -0.01
C LEU A 161 12.86 11.99 -0.66
N GLU A 162 12.41 13.20 -0.34
CA GLU A 162 11.25 13.83 -1.00
C GLU A 162 11.43 13.91 -2.52
N LYS A 163 12.56 14.45 -2.96
CA LYS A 163 12.88 14.58 -4.40
C LYS A 163 12.97 13.21 -5.06
N PHE A 164 13.64 12.27 -4.42
CA PHE A 164 13.81 10.92 -4.94
C PHE A 164 12.48 10.19 -5.08
N LEU A 165 11.66 10.15 -4.02
CA LEU A 165 10.34 9.51 -4.04
C LEU A 165 9.44 10.15 -5.08
N THR A 166 9.44 11.47 -5.20
CA THR A 166 8.68 12.17 -6.24
C THR A 166 9.12 11.70 -7.63
N LYS A 167 10.43 11.61 -7.86
CA LYS A 167 10.97 11.22 -9.17
C LYS A 167 10.67 9.77 -9.53
N VAL A 168 10.84 8.82 -8.62
CA VAL A 168 10.58 7.39 -8.89
C VAL A 168 9.09 7.05 -9.02
N SER A 169 8.21 7.94 -8.57
CA SER A 169 6.75 7.83 -8.74
C SER A 169 6.24 8.35 -10.08
N LEU A 170 7.07 9.07 -10.85
CA LEU A 170 6.73 9.50 -12.19
C LEU A 170 6.74 8.31 -13.17
N PRO A 171 5.96 8.36 -14.26
CA PRO A 171 6.10 7.41 -15.35
C PRO A 171 7.52 7.35 -15.89
N GLU A 172 8.01 6.18 -16.33
CA GLU A 172 9.36 6.02 -16.84
C GLU A 172 9.67 6.95 -18.01
N ARG A 173 8.70 7.22 -18.89
CA ARG A 173 8.84 8.18 -20.00
C ARG A 173 9.22 9.61 -19.54
N GLU A 174 8.86 10.00 -18.32
CA GLU A 174 9.24 11.30 -17.73
C GLU A 174 10.60 11.25 -17.01
N ARG A 175 11.21 10.05 -16.94
CA ARG A 175 12.49 9.79 -16.30
C ARG A 175 13.57 9.31 -17.28
N GLY A 176 13.24 9.25 -18.59
CA GLY A 176 14.17 8.93 -19.65
C GLY A 176 14.04 7.52 -20.24
N GLY A 177 12.99 6.78 -19.92
CA GLY A 177 12.67 5.49 -20.54
C GLY A 177 11.39 5.54 -21.39
N GLU A 178 10.73 4.41 -21.58
CA GLU A 178 9.62 4.28 -22.52
C GLU A 178 8.26 3.96 -21.87
N LYS A 179 8.24 3.39 -20.67
CA LYS A 179 7.00 2.89 -20.03
C LYS A 179 6.17 4.01 -19.41
N ASP A 180 4.86 3.77 -19.37
CA ASP A 180 3.87 4.66 -18.72
C ASP A 180 3.56 4.20 -17.28
N SER A 181 4.52 3.62 -16.59
CA SER A 181 4.40 3.15 -15.22
C SER A 181 5.47 3.76 -14.32
N ALA A 182 5.11 3.99 -13.06
CA ALA A 182 6.06 4.36 -12.02
C ALA A 182 6.98 3.18 -11.69
N PHE A 183 8.22 3.47 -11.28
CA PHE A 183 9.14 2.44 -10.77
C PHE A 183 8.71 1.96 -9.39
N LEU A 184 8.49 2.89 -8.46
CA LEU A 184 7.92 2.61 -7.14
C LEU A 184 6.64 3.42 -6.98
N ALA A 185 5.51 2.71 -6.87
CA ALA A 185 4.22 3.32 -6.59
C ALA A 185 4.05 3.49 -5.08
N PHE A 186 4.34 4.66 -4.54
CA PHE A 186 4.04 4.98 -3.15
C PHE A 186 2.90 5.99 -3.06
N LYS A 187 2.24 6.02 -1.89
CA LYS A 187 1.19 6.99 -1.58
C LYS A 187 1.50 7.65 -0.25
N LEU A 188 1.47 8.98 -0.25
CA LEU A 188 1.52 9.76 0.97
C LEU A 188 0.08 10.02 1.45
N HIS A 189 -0.28 9.51 2.63
CA HIS A 189 -1.57 9.76 3.25
C HIS A 189 -1.41 10.82 4.33
N ARG A 190 -2.18 11.91 4.20
CA ARG A 190 -2.34 12.91 5.25
C ARG A 190 -3.75 12.86 5.77
N PHE A 191 -3.91 12.48 7.02
CA PHE A 191 -5.21 12.47 7.68
C PHE A 191 -5.48 13.86 8.27
N ILE A 192 -6.52 14.52 7.77
CA ILE A 192 -6.92 15.86 8.23
C ILE A 192 -8.03 15.76 9.30
N SER A 193 -8.65 14.60 9.45
CA SER A 193 -9.74 14.33 10.39
C SER A 193 -9.29 13.41 11.51
N GLY A 194 -8.29 13.77 12.24
CA GLY A 194 -7.84 13.06 13.44
C GLY A 194 -7.96 13.92 14.67
N ALA A 195 -8.23 13.32 15.81
CA ALA A 195 -8.27 14.05 17.06
C ALA A 195 -6.89 14.65 17.36
N GLY A 196 -6.70 15.93 17.07
CA GLY A 196 -5.66 16.58 17.78
C GLY A 196 -4.91 17.75 17.18
N GLU A 197 -4.80 17.88 15.87
CA GLU A 197 -3.89 18.92 15.35
C GLU A 197 -4.50 19.87 14.31
N ASP A 198 -5.56 19.48 13.62
CA ASP A 198 -6.25 20.35 12.67
C ASP A 198 -7.68 20.65 13.15
N PHE A 199 -7.96 21.89 13.45
CA PHE A 199 -9.27 22.36 13.89
C PHE A 199 -9.91 23.20 12.81
N THR A 200 -11.23 23.10 12.66
CA THR A 200 -11.99 23.95 11.74
C THR A 200 -13.15 24.60 12.47
N THR A 201 -13.46 25.84 12.10
CA THR A 201 -14.64 26.53 12.62
C THR A 201 -15.92 25.83 12.17
N LEU A 202 -16.93 25.80 13.04
CA LEU A 202 -18.25 25.27 12.74
C LEU A 202 -19.12 26.21 11.89
N THR A 203 -18.62 27.39 11.59
CA THR A 203 -19.33 28.37 10.75
C THR A 203 -19.51 27.85 9.33
N ALA A 204 -20.63 28.18 8.70
CA ALA A 204 -20.96 27.69 7.37
C ALA A 204 -19.98 28.18 6.30
N LYS A 205 -19.55 29.45 6.34
CA LYS A 205 -18.55 30.07 5.44
C LYS A 205 -18.12 31.46 5.94
N PRO A 206 -16.86 31.87 5.74
CA PRO A 206 -15.71 31.05 5.38
C PRO A 206 -15.25 30.16 6.54
N ARG A 207 -14.83 28.95 6.26
CA ARG A 207 -14.22 28.07 7.26
C ARG A 207 -12.74 28.38 7.41
N ARG A 208 -12.28 28.48 8.64
CA ARG A 208 -10.87 28.63 8.97
C ARG A 208 -10.32 27.29 9.45
N ILE A 209 -9.16 26.92 8.99
CA ILE A 209 -8.40 25.78 9.48
C ILE A 209 -7.33 26.31 10.43
N LEU A 210 -7.29 25.78 11.63
CA LEU A 210 -6.35 26.17 12.69
C LEU A 210 -5.50 24.97 13.05
N LEU A 211 -4.22 25.20 13.29
CA LEU A 211 -3.27 24.17 13.72
C LEU A 211 -3.28 24.00 15.24
N GLU A 212 -3.86 24.94 15.96
CA GLU A 212 -4.01 24.90 17.42
C GLU A 212 -5.49 25.00 17.78
N GLY A 213 -5.91 24.19 18.76
CA GLY A 213 -7.29 24.21 19.25
C GLY A 213 -7.60 25.52 19.94
N GLN A 214 -8.70 26.15 19.54
CA GLN A 214 -9.24 27.33 20.22
C GLN A 214 -10.63 27.01 20.77
N LEU A 215 -10.87 27.45 22.01
CA LEU A 215 -12.16 27.26 22.68
C LEU A 215 -13.23 28.24 22.19
N GLU A 216 -12.83 29.37 21.60
CA GLU A 216 -13.72 30.39 21.07
C GLU A 216 -13.22 30.90 19.72
N ASP A 217 -14.14 31.17 18.80
CA ASP A 217 -13.81 31.81 17.52
C ASP A 217 -13.44 33.29 17.80
N PRO A 218 -12.24 33.75 17.49
CA PRO A 218 -11.94 35.17 17.61
C PRO A 218 -12.80 35.94 16.60
N ALA A 219 -13.67 36.79 17.07
CA ALA A 219 -14.57 37.63 16.31
C ALA A 219 -13.86 38.54 15.30
#